data_d26c91838e1a09091e61d17f0634ce87
#
_entry.id   d26c91838e1a09091e61d17f0634ce87
#
_cell.length_a   1.000
_cell.length_b   1.000
_cell.length_c   1.000
_cell.angle_alpha   90.00
_cell.angle_beta   90.00
_cell.angle_gamma   90.00
#
_symmetry.space_group_name_H-M   'P 1'
#
loop_
_entity.id
_entity.type
_entity.pdbx_description
1 polymer ?
#
loop_
_entity_poly.entity_id
_entity_poly.type
_entity_poly.pdbx_seq_one_letter_code
_entity_poly.pdbx_strand_id
1 'polypeptide(L)'
;MTTDLSDDGSRVVSRRNFAALSAGALATGLAGCFGDDPQESANGNGSSTGNGDREYTIFASMPAVWDFVRQAAGDHMEAIDLVPVGEHGHDWTPEPGMVEELDGAAGFVYLRDFAAWQDDAADQLEGRDDVHVIEASDGIEFFDSPAEDDDEHWWMDPVECQNGVENIADGLAEIDPDNADDYEANAATFIDELEALNEEFHDIVERAELNSIVVATHDSFQWWNRRYGIDIYSPVGTSPDDAASPGDVEEVETLIEDLGIEHVLYDVGEPAPLAESLAAEVDAEILPLSPVETQIDGSPEVDPSVEMEPDWGYVEHFRELNLPTLETALRAE
;
A
#
# COMPACT_ATOMS: atom_id res chain seq x y z
N MET A 1 -31.61 -39.33 -46.37
CA MET A 1 -31.23 -38.15 -47.16
C MET A 1 -30.41 -37.30 -46.19
N THR A 2 -29.16 -37.60 -45.98
CA THR A 2 -27.94 -37.21 -46.74
C THR A 2 -27.94 -35.78 -47.22
N THR A 3 -27.09 -35.01 -46.55
CA THR A 3 -25.90 -34.26 -47.02
C THR A 3 -25.51 -33.31 -45.88
N ASP A 4 -24.42 -33.42 -45.21
CA ASP A 4 -22.99 -33.43 -45.55
C ASP A 4 -22.36 -32.02 -45.64
N LEU A 5 -21.34 -31.82 -44.76
CA LEU A 5 -20.08 -31.07 -44.90
C LEU A 5 -20.11 -29.53 -44.97
N SER A 6 -19.36 -28.84 -44.14
CA SER A 6 -17.90 -28.61 -44.12
C SER A 6 -17.57 -27.62 -43.02
N ASP A 7 -16.72 -27.85 -42.08
CA ASP A 7 -15.27 -27.80 -42.03
C ASP A 7 -14.68 -26.48 -42.55
N ASP A 8 -14.07 -25.71 -41.64
CA ASP A 8 -12.91 -24.87 -41.81
C ASP A 8 -12.69 -24.01 -40.53
N GLY A 9 -11.68 -24.03 -39.78
CA GLY A 9 -10.28 -24.11 -40.05
C GLY A 9 -9.56 -23.35 -38.95
N SER A 10 -9.12 -24.10 -37.96
CA SER A 10 -8.21 -23.60 -36.92
C SER A 10 -6.92 -23.05 -37.53
N ARG A 11 -6.55 -21.83 -37.24
CA ARG A 11 -5.19 -21.34 -37.48
C ARG A 11 -4.45 -21.14 -36.14
N VAL A 12 -3.75 -22.17 -35.78
CA VAL A 12 -2.60 -22.13 -34.89
C VAL A 12 -1.52 -21.25 -35.53
N VAL A 13 -1.16 -20.15 -34.95
CA VAL A 13 0.07 -19.41 -35.30
C VAL A 13 1.19 -19.80 -34.36
N SER A 14 2.12 -20.55 -34.93
CA SER A 14 3.33 -21.08 -34.39
C SER A 14 4.32 -19.97 -34.00
N ARG A 15 4.89 -20.11 -32.81
CA ARG A 15 6.14 -19.47 -32.39
C ARG A 15 7.25 -19.91 -33.34
N ARG A 16 8.00 -18.98 -33.93
CA ARG A 16 9.41 -19.19 -34.31
C ARG A 16 10.18 -17.89 -34.63
N ASN A 17 11.23 -17.72 -33.83
CA ASN A 17 12.56 -17.21 -34.20
C ASN A 17 12.72 -15.74 -34.58
N PHE A 18 13.37 -14.99 -33.69
CA PHE A 18 14.40 -14.06 -34.13
C PHE A 18 15.74 -14.42 -33.49
N ALA A 19 16.61 -14.95 -34.35
CA ALA A 19 18.01 -15.22 -34.04
C ALA A 19 18.89 -14.10 -34.56
N ALA A 20 19.75 -13.67 -33.69
CA ALA A 20 21.11 -13.15 -33.86
C ALA A 20 21.54 -12.60 -35.23
N LEU A 21 22.11 -11.41 -35.21
CA LEU A 21 23.23 -11.04 -36.08
C LEU A 21 24.26 -10.24 -35.29
N SER A 22 25.34 -10.94 -35.02
CA SER A 22 26.62 -10.45 -34.55
C SER A 22 27.51 -10.03 -35.71
N ALA A 23 28.48 -9.20 -35.40
CA ALA A 23 29.77 -8.92 -36.04
C ALA A 23 29.90 -7.48 -36.49
N GLY A 24 30.91 -6.78 -36.20
CA GLY A 24 32.30 -7.09 -36.15
C GLY A 24 33.18 -5.93 -35.67
N ALA A 25 34.26 -6.33 -35.15
CA ALA A 25 35.38 -5.57 -34.63
C ALA A 25 36.06 -4.64 -35.64
N LEU A 26 36.75 -3.63 -35.12
CA LEU A 26 38.13 -3.35 -35.54
C LEU A 26 38.82 -2.46 -34.46
N ALA A 27 39.90 -3.01 -33.97
CA ALA A 27 40.88 -2.35 -33.10
C ALA A 27 41.86 -1.50 -33.98
N THR A 28 42.31 -0.40 -33.42
CA THR A 28 43.68 0.08 -33.65
C THR A 28 44.14 0.85 -32.43
N GLY A 29 45.18 0.31 -31.82
CA GLY A 29 45.93 0.94 -30.78
C GLY A 29 46.94 1.94 -31.29
N LEU A 30 47.47 2.74 -30.39
CA LEU A 30 48.87 3.18 -30.39
C LEU A 30 49.28 3.65 -29.02
N ALA A 31 50.41 3.12 -28.61
CA ALA A 31 51.13 3.37 -27.38
C ALA A 31 51.85 4.72 -27.37
N GLY A 32 52.11 5.24 -26.20
CA GLY A 32 53.00 6.38 -26.01
C GLY A 32 53.38 6.54 -24.53
N CYS A 33 54.63 6.26 -24.25
CA CYS A 33 55.31 6.07 -22.98
C CYS A 33 55.73 7.33 -22.23
N PHE A 34 55.98 7.15 -20.94
CA PHE A 34 56.99 7.73 -20.02
C PHE A 34 56.78 9.13 -19.43
N GLY A 35 56.89 9.16 -18.11
CA GLY A 35 57.21 10.28 -17.28
C GLY A 35 57.13 9.94 -15.79
N ASP A 36 58.32 9.74 -15.18
CA ASP A 36 58.58 9.43 -13.76
C ASP A 36 58.07 10.49 -12.78
N ASP A 37 57.65 10.01 -11.62
CA ASP A 37 57.66 10.33 -10.19
C ASP A 37 58.22 11.69 -9.69
N PRO A 38 57.99 12.14 -8.43
CA PRO A 38 57.38 11.48 -7.28
C PRO A 38 56.45 12.34 -6.36
N GLN A 39 55.68 11.60 -5.55
CA GLN A 39 55.35 11.86 -4.16
C GLN A 39 54.59 13.17 -3.78
N GLU A 40 53.38 13.02 -3.36
CA GLU A 40 52.97 13.33 -1.99
C GLU A 40 51.63 12.72 -1.59
N SER A 41 51.69 12.19 -0.40
CA SER A 41 50.69 11.74 0.50
C SER A 41 49.32 12.38 0.37
N ALA A 42 48.32 11.60 0.37
CA ALA A 42 47.39 11.63 1.48
C ALA A 42 45.99 11.14 1.13
N ASN A 43 45.53 10.43 2.03
CA ASN A 43 44.14 10.11 2.37
C ASN A 43 43.46 9.12 1.44
N GLY A 44 43.60 7.92 1.93
CA GLY A 44 42.72 6.84 1.57
C GLY A 44 41.29 7.22 1.90
N ASN A 45 40.52 7.46 0.86
CA ASN A 45 39.10 7.23 0.91
C ASN A 45 38.96 5.76 0.52
N GLY A 46 38.95 4.93 1.54
CA GLY A 46 38.59 3.53 1.38
C GLY A 46 37.16 3.48 0.89
N SER A 47 37.00 3.19 -0.39
CA SER A 47 35.77 2.57 -0.87
C SER A 47 35.59 1.27 -0.10
N SER A 48 34.84 1.28 0.97
CA SER A 48 34.25 0.06 1.54
C SER A 48 33.16 -0.39 0.58
N THR A 49 33.55 -1.16 -0.39
CA THR A 49 32.60 -1.91 -1.20
C THR A 49 32.06 -3.06 -0.36
N GLY A 50 30.80 -2.97 0.02
CA GLY A 50 29.92 -4.10 0.21
C GLY A 50 30.05 -4.85 1.52
N ASN A 51 29.28 -4.47 2.47
CA ASN A 51 28.49 -5.29 3.38
C ASN A 51 27.71 -4.41 4.41
N GLY A 52 27.67 -3.09 4.19
CA GLY A 52 26.97 -2.15 5.06
C GLY A 52 25.51 -1.94 4.74
N ASP A 53 25.09 -2.25 3.50
CA ASP A 53 23.80 -1.80 2.99
C ASP A 53 22.61 -2.70 3.37
N ARG A 54 22.84 -3.85 4.03
CA ARG A 54 21.78 -4.75 4.51
C ARG A 54 21.59 -4.75 6.02
N GLU A 55 22.53 -4.22 6.77
CA GLU A 55 22.50 -4.23 8.23
C GLU A 55 21.38 -3.34 8.79
N TYR A 56 20.86 -2.41 7.98
CA TYR A 56 19.82 -1.46 8.37
C TYR A 56 18.67 -1.36 7.35
N THR A 57 18.35 -2.48 6.71
CA THR A 57 17.16 -2.58 5.85
C THR A 57 16.01 -3.16 6.64
N ILE A 58 14.87 -2.48 6.62
CA ILE A 58 13.60 -2.92 7.20
C ILE A 58 12.62 -3.21 6.08
N PHE A 59 12.12 -4.42 6.02
CA PHE A 59 11.04 -4.78 5.11
C PHE A 59 9.70 -4.55 5.79
N ALA A 60 8.80 -3.90 5.07
CA ALA A 60 7.42 -3.66 5.49
C ALA A 60 6.47 -4.49 4.62
N SER A 61 5.45 -5.05 5.23
CA SER A 61 4.55 -5.99 4.59
C SER A 61 3.53 -5.35 3.64
N MET A 62 3.33 -4.03 3.73
CA MET A 62 2.42 -3.28 2.86
C MET A 62 2.68 -1.76 2.94
N PRO A 63 2.12 -0.97 2.00
CA PRO A 63 2.38 0.47 1.86
C PRO A 63 2.17 1.30 3.13
N ALA A 64 1.09 1.08 3.89
CA ALA A 64 0.82 1.88 5.08
C ALA A 64 1.94 1.74 6.12
N VAL A 65 2.32 0.51 6.48
CA VAL A 65 3.40 0.28 7.45
C VAL A 65 4.78 0.57 6.88
N TRP A 66 4.96 0.50 5.55
CA TRP A 66 6.18 0.97 4.89
C TRP A 66 6.42 2.46 5.16
N ASP A 67 5.38 3.28 5.02
CA ASP A 67 5.53 4.71 5.30
C ASP A 67 5.79 4.96 6.79
N PHE A 68 5.12 4.23 7.70
CA PHE A 68 5.38 4.36 9.14
C PHE A 68 6.84 4.04 9.49
N VAL A 69 7.40 2.98 8.89
CA VAL A 69 8.84 2.67 9.02
C VAL A 69 9.70 3.81 8.48
N ARG A 70 9.39 4.32 7.27
CA ARG A 70 10.13 5.41 6.63
C ARG A 70 10.14 6.67 7.48
N GLN A 71 8.99 7.02 8.04
CA GLN A 71 8.84 8.19 8.90
C GLN A 71 9.61 8.05 10.21
N ALA A 72 9.50 6.90 10.88
CA ALA A 72 10.21 6.66 12.13
C ALA A 72 11.73 6.48 11.95
N ALA A 73 12.15 5.78 10.90
CA ALA A 73 13.56 5.49 10.62
C ALA A 73 14.37 6.73 10.18
N GLY A 74 13.72 7.67 9.46
CA GLY A 74 14.42 8.79 8.86
C GLY A 74 15.56 8.32 7.94
N ASP A 75 16.74 8.93 8.08
CA ASP A 75 17.91 8.60 7.27
C ASP A 75 18.77 7.42 7.83
N HIS A 76 18.36 6.80 8.95
CA HIS A 76 19.16 5.79 9.63
C HIS A 76 18.98 4.38 9.05
N MET A 77 17.79 4.05 8.55
CA MET A 77 17.46 2.74 7.97
C MET A 77 16.71 2.91 6.64
N GLU A 78 16.85 1.93 5.77
CA GLU A 78 16.11 1.87 4.51
C GLU A 78 14.81 1.07 4.72
N ALA A 79 13.67 1.68 4.47
CA ALA A 79 12.37 1.01 4.44
C ALA A 79 12.07 0.49 3.03
N ILE A 80 11.73 -0.79 2.91
CA ILE A 80 11.36 -1.43 1.64
C ILE A 80 9.95 -1.99 1.77
N ASP A 81 9.04 -1.52 0.92
CA ASP A 81 7.73 -2.12 0.76
C ASP A 81 7.85 -3.44 -0.01
N LEU A 82 7.26 -4.49 0.53
CA LEU A 82 7.25 -5.81 -0.12
C LEU A 82 6.19 -5.91 -1.21
N VAL A 83 5.11 -5.16 -1.10
CA VAL A 83 4.05 -5.13 -2.11
C VAL A 83 4.51 -4.29 -3.29
N PRO A 84 4.61 -4.85 -4.50
CA PRO A 84 5.04 -4.08 -5.67
C PRO A 84 4.02 -2.99 -6.05
N VAL A 85 4.51 -1.88 -6.59
CA VAL A 85 3.65 -0.82 -7.13
C VAL A 85 2.62 -1.39 -8.12
N GLY A 86 1.35 -1.10 -7.89
CA GLY A 86 0.22 -1.57 -8.69
C GLY A 86 -0.35 -2.93 -8.28
N GLU A 87 0.22 -3.58 -7.25
CA GLU A 87 -0.36 -4.79 -6.65
C GLU A 87 -1.11 -4.40 -5.37
N HIS A 88 -2.19 -5.12 -5.06
CA HIS A 88 -3.03 -4.85 -3.90
C HIS A 88 -2.58 -5.68 -2.69
N GLY A 89 -2.48 -5.07 -1.51
CA GLY A 89 -1.94 -5.70 -0.31
C GLY A 89 -2.63 -7.01 0.10
N HIS A 90 -3.95 -7.06 0.03
CA HIS A 90 -4.73 -8.26 0.34
C HIS A 90 -4.48 -9.41 -0.66
N ASP A 91 -4.47 -9.10 -1.95
CA ASP A 91 -4.39 -10.11 -3.01
C ASP A 91 -2.96 -10.55 -3.30
N TRP A 92 -2.00 -9.77 -2.86
CA TRP A 92 -0.61 -10.06 -3.13
C TRP A 92 -0.09 -11.21 -2.26
N THR A 93 0.60 -12.13 -2.89
CA THR A 93 1.28 -13.23 -2.20
C THR A 93 2.73 -13.28 -2.66
N PRO A 94 3.69 -13.33 -1.72
CA PRO A 94 5.10 -13.35 -2.06
C PRO A 94 5.46 -14.56 -2.92
N GLU A 95 6.39 -14.36 -3.87
CA GLU A 95 6.99 -15.44 -4.63
C GLU A 95 7.73 -16.43 -3.70
N PRO A 96 7.73 -17.73 -4.02
CA PRO A 96 8.46 -18.71 -3.22
C PRO A 96 9.94 -18.34 -3.11
N GLY A 97 10.41 -18.14 -1.89
CA GLY A 97 11.80 -17.73 -1.59
C GLY A 97 11.92 -16.29 -1.10
N MET A 98 10.85 -15.49 -1.12
CA MET A 98 10.91 -14.12 -0.59
C MET A 98 11.24 -14.10 0.91
N VAL A 99 10.70 -15.01 1.72
CA VAL A 99 11.08 -15.14 3.14
C VAL A 99 12.58 -15.40 3.30
N GLU A 100 13.22 -16.04 2.30
CA GLU A 100 14.67 -16.19 2.25
C GLU A 100 15.38 -14.87 1.91
N GLU A 101 14.72 -13.93 1.25
CA GLU A 101 15.25 -12.58 0.97
C GLU A 101 15.20 -11.69 2.20
N LEU A 102 14.27 -11.94 3.14
CA LEU A 102 14.26 -11.34 4.46
C LEU A 102 15.46 -11.79 5.32
N ASP A 103 16.14 -12.88 4.92
CA ASP A 103 17.39 -13.30 5.50
C ASP A 103 18.48 -12.22 5.33
N GLY A 104 18.89 -11.62 6.45
CA GLY A 104 19.92 -10.57 6.48
C GLY A 104 19.37 -9.16 6.34
N ALA A 105 18.05 -8.97 6.43
CA ALA A 105 17.46 -7.70 6.81
C ALA A 105 17.65 -7.44 8.31
N ALA A 106 17.60 -6.18 8.73
CA ALA A 106 17.62 -5.85 10.14
C ALA A 106 16.27 -6.12 10.80
N GLY A 107 15.15 -5.90 10.07
CA GLY A 107 13.82 -6.14 10.59
C GLY A 107 12.76 -6.43 9.53
N PHE A 108 11.65 -6.98 10.00
CA PHE A 108 10.42 -7.20 9.25
C PHE A 108 9.26 -6.62 10.05
N VAL A 109 8.51 -5.68 9.46
CA VAL A 109 7.32 -5.06 10.03
C VAL A 109 6.09 -5.60 9.33
N TYR A 110 5.10 -6.04 10.10
CA TYR A 110 3.91 -6.69 9.56
C TYR A 110 2.63 -6.29 10.31
N LEU A 111 1.50 -6.63 9.69
CA LEU A 111 0.17 -6.49 10.23
C LEU A 111 -0.37 -7.88 10.58
N ARG A 112 -0.67 -8.10 11.87
CA ARG A 112 -1.29 -9.35 12.32
C ARG A 112 -2.70 -9.48 11.74
N ASP A 113 -3.04 -10.72 11.36
CA ASP A 113 -4.35 -11.12 10.86
C ASP A 113 -4.81 -10.48 9.53
N PHE A 114 -3.95 -9.64 8.88
CA PHE A 114 -4.27 -9.02 7.59
C PHE A 114 -4.16 -10.01 6.42
N ALA A 115 -3.04 -10.69 6.31
CA ALA A 115 -2.82 -11.70 5.28
C ALA A 115 -1.99 -12.85 5.83
N ALA A 116 -2.45 -14.09 5.64
CA ALA A 116 -1.85 -15.29 6.23
C ALA A 116 -0.33 -15.43 5.95
N TRP A 117 0.17 -14.92 4.82
CA TRP A 117 1.60 -14.98 4.53
C TRP A 117 2.44 -14.09 5.45
N GLN A 118 1.86 -13.01 5.97
CA GLN A 118 2.55 -12.09 6.89
C GLN A 118 2.76 -12.77 8.24
N ASP A 119 1.72 -13.39 8.78
CA ASP A 119 1.80 -14.17 10.02
C ASP A 119 2.72 -15.37 9.86
N ASP A 120 2.63 -16.10 8.75
CA ASP A 120 3.52 -17.21 8.42
C ASP A 120 5.00 -16.77 8.31
N ALA A 121 5.25 -15.59 7.76
CA ALA A 121 6.60 -15.02 7.66
C ALA A 121 7.12 -14.60 9.05
N ALA A 122 6.30 -13.93 9.85
CA ALA A 122 6.63 -13.55 11.22
C ALA A 122 6.97 -14.78 12.07
N ASP A 123 6.12 -15.83 12.03
CA ASP A 123 6.36 -17.10 12.75
C ASP A 123 7.69 -17.78 12.32
N GLN A 124 8.06 -17.72 11.03
CA GLN A 124 9.29 -18.31 10.54
C GLN A 124 10.55 -17.51 10.95
N LEU A 125 10.39 -16.20 11.11
CA LEU A 125 11.48 -15.30 11.53
C LEU A 125 11.59 -15.22 13.05
N GLU A 126 10.53 -15.51 13.80
CA GLU A 126 10.59 -15.56 15.27
C GLU A 126 11.66 -16.54 15.78
N GLY A 127 12.44 -16.06 16.73
CA GLY A 127 13.54 -16.84 17.33
C GLY A 127 14.81 -16.93 16.48
N ARG A 128 14.89 -16.15 15.40
CA ARG A 128 16.14 -15.90 14.68
C ARG A 128 16.88 -14.74 15.37
N ASP A 129 18.19 -14.86 15.42
CA ASP A 129 19.05 -13.86 16.07
C ASP A 129 19.45 -12.71 15.10
N ASP A 130 19.05 -12.80 13.81
CA ASP A 130 19.51 -11.94 12.73
C ASP A 130 18.44 -11.03 12.11
N VAL A 131 17.18 -11.26 12.42
CA VAL A 131 16.03 -10.43 11.95
C VAL A 131 15.14 -10.09 13.14
N HIS A 132 14.81 -8.82 13.31
CA HIS A 132 13.86 -8.38 14.31
C HIS A 132 12.46 -8.32 13.73
N VAL A 133 11.49 -9.02 14.31
CA VAL A 133 10.09 -9.02 13.88
C VAL A 133 9.32 -7.99 14.68
N ILE A 134 8.64 -7.07 14.01
CA ILE A 134 7.88 -5.98 14.60
C ILE A 134 6.41 -6.12 14.18
N GLU A 135 5.54 -6.43 15.13
CA GLU A 135 4.10 -6.39 14.92
C GLU A 135 3.60 -4.94 15.08
N ALA A 136 3.25 -4.28 13.98
CA ALA A 136 2.80 -2.89 14.01
C ALA A 136 1.49 -2.72 14.79
N SER A 137 0.65 -3.74 14.83
CA SER A 137 -0.66 -3.77 15.50
C SER A 137 -0.62 -4.18 16.97
N ASP A 138 0.57 -4.39 17.58
CA ASP A 138 0.63 -4.83 18.99
C ASP A 138 -0.11 -3.86 19.92
N GLY A 139 -0.99 -4.41 20.76
CA GLY A 139 -1.81 -3.64 21.69
C GLY A 139 -3.03 -2.95 21.09
N ILE A 140 -3.24 -2.98 19.76
CA ILE A 140 -4.45 -2.45 19.12
C ILE A 140 -5.57 -3.49 19.24
N GLU A 141 -6.72 -3.06 19.78
CA GLU A 141 -7.92 -3.90 19.89
C GLU A 141 -8.76 -3.78 18.60
N PHE A 142 -8.78 -4.83 17.79
CA PHE A 142 -9.67 -4.93 16.64
C PHE A 142 -11.12 -4.96 17.11
N PHE A 143 -12.07 -4.65 16.24
CA PHE A 143 -13.48 -4.61 16.61
C PHE A 143 -14.34 -5.34 15.57
N ASP A 144 -15.49 -5.86 16.02
CA ASP A 144 -16.47 -6.44 15.11
C ASP A 144 -17.12 -5.33 14.29
N SER A 145 -16.80 -5.23 13.01
CA SER A 145 -17.45 -4.33 12.06
C SER A 145 -18.73 -4.97 11.49
N PRO A 146 -19.58 -4.22 10.78
CA PRO A 146 -20.73 -4.81 10.10
C PRO A 146 -20.36 -5.86 9.05
N ALA A 147 -19.15 -5.80 8.52
CA ALA A 147 -18.67 -6.67 7.45
C ALA A 147 -17.88 -7.88 8.01
N GLU A 148 -17.20 -7.73 9.15
CA GLU A 148 -16.29 -8.73 9.66
C GLU A 148 -16.14 -8.70 11.19
N ASP A 149 -15.92 -9.89 11.80
CA ASP A 149 -15.49 -10.03 13.18
C ASP A 149 -13.97 -9.72 13.25
N ASP A 150 -13.53 -8.90 14.21
CA ASP A 150 -12.12 -8.52 14.40
C ASP A 150 -11.49 -7.78 13.17
N ASP A 151 -12.15 -6.73 12.66
CA ASP A 151 -11.72 -5.91 11.52
C ASP A 151 -10.29 -5.38 11.71
N GLU A 152 -9.39 -5.82 10.85
CA GLU A 152 -7.95 -5.58 10.91
C GLU A 152 -7.50 -4.25 10.27
N HIS A 153 -8.39 -3.47 9.62
CA HIS A 153 -8.05 -2.24 8.91
C HIS A 153 -7.78 -1.03 9.83
N TRP A 154 -7.12 -1.27 10.98
CA TRP A 154 -6.86 -0.26 12.00
C TRP A 154 -6.04 0.94 11.50
N TRP A 155 -5.23 0.76 10.47
CA TRP A 155 -4.45 1.84 9.87
C TRP A 155 -5.32 2.90 9.19
N MET A 156 -6.60 2.63 8.95
CA MET A 156 -7.55 3.64 8.48
C MET A 156 -7.95 4.66 9.56
N ASP A 157 -7.61 4.41 10.82
CA ASP A 157 -7.80 5.33 11.93
C ASP A 157 -6.48 6.04 12.31
N PRO A 158 -6.31 7.33 11.99
CA PRO A 158 -5.09 8.07 12.30
C PRO A 158 -4.70 8.07 13.80
N VAL A 159 -5.65 7.81 14.70
CA VAL A 159 -5.35 7.72 16.14
C VAL A 159 -4.78 6.36 16.51
N GLU A 160 -5.28 5.26 15.92
CA GLU A 160 -4.67 3.94 16.12
C GLU A 160 -3.30 3.85 15.43
N CYS A 161 -3.10 4.58 14.31
CA CYS A 161 -1.79 4.67 13.67
C CYS A 161 -0.70 5.22 14.57
N GLN A 162 -1.03 6.07 15.55
CA GLN A 162 -0.06 6.58 16.51
C GLN A 162 0.56 5.43 17.32
N ASN A 163 -0.27 4.46 17.77
CA ASN A 163 0.22 3.27 18.45
C ASN A 163 1.12 2.42 17.54
N GLY A 164 0.71 2.23 16.27
CA GLY A 164 1.51 1.48 15.30
C GLY A 164 2.88 2.12 15.03
N VAL A 165 2.93 3.44 14.94
CA VAL A 165 4.18 4.20 14.76
C VAL A 165 5.08 4.10 15.99
N GLU A 166 4.50 4.14 17.21
CA GLU A 166 5.25 3.93 18.46
C GLU A 166 5.84 2.51 18.52
N ASN A 167 5.06 1.47 18.19
CA ASN A 167 5.52 0.09 18.14
C ASN A 167 6.70 -0.09 17.16
N ILE A 168 6.61 0.55 16.00
CA ILE A 168 7.68 0.52 15.01
C ILE A 168 8.92 1.23 15.53
N ALA A 169 8.80 2.43 16.09
CA ALA A 169 9.93 3.18 16.61
C ALA A 169 10.66 2.43 17.74
N ASP A 170 9.91 1.79 18.64
CA ASP A 170 10.45 0.94 19.70
C ASP A 170 11.24 -0.25 19.12
N GLY A 171 10.69 -0.92 18.09
CA GLY A 171 11.38 -1.99 17.39
C GLY A 171 12.66 -1.54 16.69
N LEU A 172 12.64 -0.37 16.02
CA LEU A 172 13.84 0.22 15.41
C LEU A 172 14.91 0.56 16.45
N ALA A 173 14.51 1.06 17.63
CA ALA A 173 15.41 1.34 18.74
C ALA A 173 16.04 0.06 19.34
N GLU A 174 15.35 -1.09 19.28
CA GLU A 174 15.93 -2.38 19.69
C GLU A 174 16.96 -2.88 18.67
N ILE A 175 16.75 -2.62 17.37
CA ILE A 175 17.69 -2.96 16.29
C ILE A 175 18.95 -2.09 16.37
N ASP A 176 18.80 -0.78 16.55
CA ASP A 176 19.89 0.22 16.58
C ASP A 176 19.75 1.15 17.78
N PRO A 177 20.18 0.70 18.96
CA PRO A 177 20.07 1.47 20.20
C PRO A 177 20.88 2.77 20.23
N ASP A 178 21.87 2.92 19.35
CA ASP A 178 22.70 4.11 19.29
C ASP A 178 21.93 5.32 18.73
N ASN A 179 20.88 5.09 17.94
CA ASN A 179 20.00 6.10 17.34
C ASN A 179 18.56 6.10 17.91
N ALA A 180 18.32 5.45 19.05
CA ALA A 180 16.97 5.32 19.65
C ALA A 180 16.28 6.68 19.89
N ASP A 181 17.01 7.69 20.36
CA ASP A 181 16.46 9.04 20.59
C ASP A 181 15.99 9.71 19.27
N ASP A 182 16.61 9.39 18.13
CA ASP A 182 16.22 9.93 16.83
C ASP A 182 14.94 9.24 16.33
N TYR A 183 14.78 7.93 16.51
CA TYR A 183 13.56 7.20 16.17
C TYR A 183 12.36 7.69 16.98
N GLU A 184 12.52 7.88 18.29
CA GLU A 184 11.48 8.45 19.15
C GLU A 184 11.09 9.87 18.69
N ALA A 185 12.06 10.72 18.33
CA ALA A 185 11.80 12.09 17.89
C ALA A 185 11.11 12.13 16.50
N ASN A 186 11.50 11.25 15.58
CA ASN A 186 10.90 11.14 14.27
C ASN A 186 9.45 10.63 14.39
N ALA A 187 9.22 9.57 15.15
CA ALA A 187 7.89 9.04 15.45
C ALA A 187 6.98 10.12 16.05
N ALA A 188 7.46 10.87 17.05
CA ALA A 188 6.70 11.96 17.65
C ALA A 188 6.32 13.03 16.61
N THR A 189 7.21 13.35 15.67
CA THR A 189 6.92 14.31 14.59
C THR A 189 5.83 13.79 13.65
N PHE A 190 5.87 12.52 13.30
CA PHE A 190 4.85 11.92 12.44
C PHE A 190 3.51 11.76 13.18
N ILE A 191 3.52 11.45 14.48
CA ILE A 191 2.33 11.42 15.33
C ILE A 191 1.65 12.79 15.39
N ASP A 192 2.40 13.89 15.44
CA ASP A 192 1.83 15.25 15.35
C ASP A 192 1.09 15.46 14.00
N GLU A 193 1.58 14.86 12.89
CA GLU A 193 0.90 14.91 11.60
C GLU A 193 -0.36 14.03 11.56
N LEU A 194 -0.34 12.86 12.18
CA LEU A 194 -1.51 11.99 12.33
C LEU A 194 -2.59 12.64 13.20
N GLU A 195 -2.20 13.37 14.26
CA GLU A 195 -3.12 14.14 15.08
C GLU A 195 -3.77 15.27 14.27
N ALA A 196 -2.99 15.99 13.46
CA ALA A 196 -3.53 17.01 12.57
C ALA A 196 -4.49 16.41 11.53
N LEU A 197 -4.16 15.24 10.96
CA LEU A 197 -5.03 14.52 10.04
C LEU A 197 -6.36 14.11 10.70
N ASN A 198 -6.33 13.63 11.94
CA ASN A 198 -7.52 13.32 12.72
C ASN A 198 -8.39 14.57 12.94
N GLU A 199 -7.79 15.74 13.19
CA GLU A 199 -8.52 17.01 13.30
C GLU A 199 -9.18 17.41 11.95
N GLU A 200 -8.50 17.21 10.82
CA GLU A 200 -9.02 17.45 9.47
C GLU A 200 -10.26 16.59 9.18
N PHE A 201 -10.28 15.32 9.59
CA PHE A 201 -11.46 14.45 9.51
C PHE A 201 -12.63 15.01 10.34
N HIS A 202 -12.37 15.41 11.59
CA HIS A 202 -13.41 15.99 12.44
C HIS A 202 -13.99 17.27 11.84
N ASP A 203 -13.17 18.12 11.24
CA ASP A 203 -13.61 19.34 10.57
C ASP A 203 -14.50 19.04 9.35
N ILE A 204 -14.23 17.99 8.59
CA ILE A 204 -15.10 17.54 7.49
C ILE A 204 -16.43 17.07 8.04
N VAL A 205 -16.42 16.16 9.02
CA VAL A 205 -17.66 15.60 9.58
C VAL A 205 -18.53 16.66 10.27
N GLU A 206 -17.92 17.67 10.92
CA GLU A 206 -18.68 18.79 11.53
C GLU A 206 -19.42 19.64 10.48
N ARG A 207 -18.85 19.77 9.27
CA ARG A 207 -19.44 20.57 8.16
C ARG A 207 -20.36 19.73 7.26
N ALA A 208 -20.29 18.41 7.34
CA ALA A 208 -20.97 17.49 6.45
C ALA A 208 -22.50 17.62 6.51
N GLU A 209 -23.16 17.60 5.36
CA GLU A 209 -24.62 17.51 5.23
C GLU A 209 -25.10 16.05 5.28
N LEU A 210 -24.27 15.11 4.85
CA LEU A 210 -24.48 13.65 4.90
C LEU A 210 -23.52 13.03 5.91
N ASN A 211 -23.92 11.91 6.48
CA ASN A 211 -23.06 11.11 7.36
C ASN A 211 -22.81 9.70 6.80
N SER A 212 -23.09 9.49 5.52
CA SER A 212 -23.07 8.17 4.92
C SER A 212 -22.37 8.21 3.58
N ILE A 213 -21.56 7.17 3.29
CA ILE A 213 -20.91 6.93 2.02
C ILE A 213 -21.20 5.52 1.52
N VAL A 214 -21.04 5.30 0.22
CA VAL A 214 -21.10 4.00 -0.41
C VAL A 214 -19.78 3.72 -1.08
N VAL A 215 -19.16 2.59 -0.75
CA VAL A 215 -17.92 2.10 -1.34
C VAL A 215 -18.22 0.83 -2.13
N ALA A 216 -17.98 0.84 -3.44
CA ALA A 216 -18.33 -0.27 -4.34
C ALA A 216 -17.13 -1.20 -4.63
N THR A 217 -16.21 -1.29 -3.73
CA THR A 217 -15.09 -2.21 -3.64
C THR A 217 -15.09 -2.85 -2.26
N HIS A 218 -14.04 -3.57 -1.85
CA HIS A 218 -13.99 -4.14 -0.51
C HIS A 218 -14.13 -3.08 0.59
N ASP A 219 -14.63 -3.48 1.74
CA ASP A 219 -14.96 -2.59 2.85
C ASP A 219 -13.80 -2.50 3.85
N SER A 220 -12.82 -1.66 3.56
CA SER A 220 -11.67 -1.37 4.42
C SER A 220 -11.82 -0.12 5.28
N PHE A 221 -13.00 0.51 5.29
CA PHE A 221 -13.17 1.86 5.84
C PHE A 221 -13.98 1.91 7.15
N GLN A 222 -14.38 0.79 7.73
CA GLN A 222 -15.26 0.75 8.92
C GLN A 222 -14.63 1.39 10.18
N TRP A 223 -13.31 1.54 10.22
CA TRP A 223 -12.65 2.30 11.27
C TRP A 223 -13.01 3.79 11.25
N TRP A 224 -13.40 4.35 10.08
CA TRP A 224 -13.97 5.71 10.01
C TRP A 224 -15.38 5.78 10.62
N ASN A 225 -16.18 4.71 10.50
CA ASN A 225 -17.45 4.64 11.21
C ASN A 225 -17.21 4.67 12.73
N ARG A 226 -16.30 3.83 13.21
CA ARG A 226 -15.95 3.76 14.63
C ARG A 226 -15.42 5.09 15.18
N ARG A 227 -14.54 5.77 14.43
CA ARG A 227 -13.87 6.99 14.88
C ARG A 227 -14.70 8.25 14.68
N TYR A 228 -15.29 8.41 13.51
CA TYR A 228 -15.91 9.66 13.07
C TYR A 228 -17.43 9.57 12.93
N GLY A 229 -18.02 8.39 12.99
CA GLY A 229 -19.46 8.19 12.83
C GLY A 229 -19.94 8.34 11.37
N ILE A 230 -19.06 8.10 10.40
CA ILE A 230 -19.42 8.01 8.99
C ILE A 230 -19.99 6.62 8.73
N ASP A 231 -21.27 6.52 8.38
CA ASP A 231 -21.88 5.25 8.03
C ASP A 231 -21.39 4.79 6.65
N ILE A 232 -20.84 3.58 6.59
CA ILE A 232 -20.22 3.03 5.39
C ILE A 232 -21.02 1.83 4.92
N TYR A 233 -21.41 1.86 3.65
CA TYR A 233 -22.15 0.79 3.01
C TYR A 233 -21.35 0.25 1.83
N SER A 234 -21.10 -1.05 1.82
CA SER A 234 -20.49 -1.76 0.69
C SER A 234 -21.32 -2.98 0.32
N PRO A 235 -21.50 -3.28 -0.97
CA PRO A 235 -22.04 -4.56 -1.42
C PRO A 235 -21.00 -5.69 -1.40
N VAL A 236 -19.72 -5.36 -1.13
CA VAL A 236 -18.58 -6.29 -1.08
C VAL A 236 -18.18 -6.48 0.38
N GLY A 237 -17.59 -7.62 0.74
CA GLY A 237 -17.03 -7.86 2.08
C GLY A 237 -15.72 -7.09 2.30
N THR A 238 -14.96 -7.50 3.30
CA THR A 238 -13.69 -6.85 3.71
C THR A 238 -12.47 -7.29 2.90
N SER A 239 -12.63 -8.22 1.98
CA SER A 239 -11.56 -8.67 1.07
C SER A 239 -11.96 -8.43 -0.39
N PRO A 240 -11.02 -8.01 -1.27
CA PRO A 240 -11.27 -7.91 -2.72
C PRO A 240 -11.73 -9.21 -3.38
N ASP A 241 -11.39 -10.37 -2.78
CA ASP A 241 -11.85 -11.69 -3.23
C ASP A 241 -13.34 -11.94 -2.96
N ASP A 242 -14.00 -11.13 -2.13
CA ASP A 242 -15.42 -11.22 -1.83
C ASP A 242 -16.25 -10.69 -3.00
N ALA A 243 -17.28 -11.43 -3.36
CA ALA A 243 -18.13 -11.05 -4.48
C ALA A 243 -19.47 -10.52 -4.00
N ALA A 244 -19.85 -9.34 -4.46
CA ALA A 244 -21.18 -8.79 -4.24
C ALA A 244 -22.26 -9.73 -4.80
N SER A 245 -23.28 -10.07 -4.00
CA SER A 245 -24.45 -10.76 -4.51
C SER A 245 -25.40 -9.74 -5.17
N PRO A 246 -26.27 -10.19 -6.13
CA PRO A 246 -27.27 -9.29 -6.70
C PRO A 246 -28.22 -8.67 -5.66
N GLY A 247 -28.40 -9.32 -4.51
CA GLY A 247 -29.23 -8.82 -3.42
C GLY A 247 -28.55 -7.70 -2.65
N ASP A 248 -27.24 -7.81 -2.42
CA ASP A 248 -26.45 -6.78 -1.74
C ASP A 248 -26.37 -5.51 -2.58
N VAL A 249 -26.18 -5.67 -3.91
CA VAL A 249 -26.20 -4.53 -4.85
C VAL A 249 -27.57 -3.82 -4.85
N GLU A 250 -28.72 -4.57 -4.93
CA GLU A 250 -30.07 -3.99 -4.89
C GLU A 250 -30.34 -3.28 -3.54
N GLU A 251 -29.78 -3.77 -2.44
CA GLU A 251 -29.90 -3.12 -1.13
C GLU A 251 -29.13 -1.80 -1.11
N VAL A 252 -27.90 -1.76 -1.63
CA VAL A 252 -27.07 -0.56 -1.71
C VAL A 252 -27.67 0.47 -2.67
N GLU A 253 -28.23 0.07 -3.84
CA GLU A 253 -28.97 0.95 -4.74
C GLU A 253 -30.13 1.63 -4.01
N THR A 254 -30.89 0.88 -3.22
CA THR A 254 -32.01 1.43 -2.43
C THR A 254 -31.50 2.44 -1.38
N LEU A 255 -30.38 2.16 -0.70
CA LEU A 255 -29.78 3.04 0.28
C LEU A 255 -29.31 4.36 -0.36
N ILE A 256 -28.69 4.30 -1.53
CA ILE A 256 -28.26 5.50 -2.28
C ILE A 256 -29.45 6.42 -2.55
N GLU A 257 -30.57 5.86 -3.05
CA GLU A 257 -31.79 6.61 -3.33
C GLU A 257 -32.43 7.19 -2.06
N ASP A 258 -32.55 6.39 -1.00
CA ASP A 258 -33.22 6.78 0.25
C ASP A 258 -32.44 7.83 1.04
N LEU A 259 -31.10 7.78 1.02
CA LEU A 259 -30.20 8.70 1.71
C LEU A 259 -29.83 9.92 0.85
N GLY A 260 -30.12 9.87 -0.45
CA GLY A 260 -29.78 10.94 -1.39
C GLY A 260 -28.27 11.09 -1.60
N ILE A 261 -27.56 9.97 -1.62
CA ILE A 261 -26.14 9.90 -1.93
C ILE A 261 -25.95 10.17 -3.42
N GLU A 262 -25.02 11.02 -3.77
CA GLU A 262 -24.75 11.43 -5.17
C GLU A 262 -23.45 10.84 -5.71
N HIS A 263 -22.65 10.17 -4.86
CA HIS A 263 -21.35 9.64 -5.23
C HIS A 263 -21.20 8.18 -4.77
N VAL A 264 -20.68 7.35 -5.67
CA VAL A 264 -20.24 5.98 -5.38
C VAL A 264 -18.72 6.02 -5.32
N LEU A 265 -18.15 5.56 -4.21
CA LEU A 265 -16.72 5.56 -4.00
C LEU A 265 -16.13 4.20 -4.36
N TYR A 266 -14.85 4.16 -4.71
CA TYR A 266 -14.13 2.92 -4.99
C TYR A 266 -12.67 3.03 -4.61
N ASP A 267 -12.06 1.91 -4.21
CA ASP A 267 -10.62 1.81 -3.98
C ASP A 267 -9.85 1.91 -5.31
N VAL A 268 -8.88 2.84 -5.36
CA VAL A 268 -8.02 3.06 -6.53
C VAL A 268 -7.12 1.87 -6.87
N GLY A 269 -6.87 0.97 -5.91
CA GLY A 269 -6.12 -0.27 -6.07
C GLY A 269 -6.92 -1.38 -6.74
N GLU A 270 -8.26 -1.25 -6.82
CA GLU A 270 -9.15 -2.26 -7.35
C GLU A 270 -9.76 -1.86 -8.71
N PRO A 271 -10.21 -2.86 -9.51
CA PRO A 271 -10.96 -2.58 -10.73
C PRO A 271 -12.31 -1.90 -10.44
N ALA A 272 -12.66 -0.85 -11.19
CA ALA A 272 -13.87 -0.04 -11.00
C ALA A 272 -15.20 -0.56 -11.62
N PRO A 273 -15.33 -1.72 -12.32
CA PRO A 273 -16.56 -2.08 -13.06
C PRO A 273 -17.83 -2.16 -12.20
N LEU A 274 -17.71 -2.56 -10.92
CA LEU A 274 -18.88 -2.59 -10.02
C LEU A 274 -19.31 -1.16 -9.66
N ALA A 275 -18.36 -0.28 -9.32
CA ALA A 275 -18.61 1.12 -9.06
C ALA A 275 -19.23 1.82 -10.28
N GLU A 276 -18.70 1.58 -11.48
CA GLU A 276 -19.24 2.11 -12.74
C GLU A 276 -20.68 1.64 -12.99
N SER A 277 -20.97 0.34 -12.75
CA SER A 277 -22.30 -0.22 -12.96
C SER A 277 -23.31 0.33 -11.95
N LEU A 278 -22.95 0.38 -10.68
CA LEU A 278 -23.77 0.91 -9.59
C LEU A 278 -24.08 2.41 -9.80
N ALA A 279 -23.05 3.19 -10.05
CA ALA A 279 -23.20 4.63 -10.30
C ALA A 279 -24.10 4.94 -11.50
N ALA A 280 -23.97 4.15 -12.58
CA ALA A 280 -24.81 4.30 -13.78
C ALA A 280 -26.29 3.95 -13.53
N GLU A 281 -26.59 2.97 -12.66
CA GLU A 281 -27.97 2.58 -12.35
C GLU A 281 -28.68 3.63 -11.50
N VAL A 282 -27.97 4.28 -10.58
CA VAL A 282 -28.52 5.28 -9.64
C VAL A 282 -28.29 6.73 -10.06
N ASP A 283 -27.70 6.99 -11.24
CA ASP A 283 -27.33 8.34 -11.76
C ASP A 283 -26.40 9.13 -10.82
N ALA A 284 -25.43 8.41 -10.18
CA ALA A 284 -24.42 8.97 -9.30
C ALA A 284 -23.09 9.20 -10.03
N GLU A 285 -22.20 10.02 -9.46
CA GLU A 285 -20.83 10.18 -9.90
C GLU A 285 -19.90 9.21 -9.14
N ILE A 286 -18.74 8.87 -9.72
CA ILE A 286 -17.77 7.97 -9.10
C ILE A 286 -16.60 8.80 -8.57
N LEU A 287 -16.15 8.52 -7.35
CA LEU A 287 -15.01 9.17 -6.74
C LEU A 287 -14.01 8.14 -6.18
N PRO A 288 -12.70 8.42 -6.27
CA PRO A 288 -11.66 7.52 -5.80
C PRO A 288 -11.45 7.61 -4.28
N LEU A 289 -11.09 6.48 -3.66
CA LEU A 289 -10.55 6.38 -2.30
C LEU A 289 -9.28 5.53 -2.32
N SER A 290 -8.47 5.64 -1.30
CA SER A 290 -7.32 4.76 -1.08
C SER A 290 -7.32 4.24 0.35
N PRO A 291 -7.35 2.92 0.56
CA PRO A 291 -7.11 2.31 1.87
C PRO A 291 -5.61 2.24 2.22
N VAL A 292 -4.72 2.79 1.39
CA VAL A 292 -3.26 2.75 1.54
C VAL A 292 -2.70 1.32 1.51
N GLU A 293 -3.34 0.47 0.70
CA GLU A 293 -2.93 -0.92 0.49
C GLU A 293 -2.19 -1.13 -0.83
N THR A 294 -2.23 -0.12 -1.70
CA THR A 294 -1.62 -0.15 -3.03
C THR A 294 -0.85 1.15 -3.28
N GLN A 295 0.38 1.04 -3.73
CA GLN A 295 1.10 2.17 -4.33
C GLN A 295 0.77 2.26 -5.81
N ILE A 296 0.42 3.46 -6.29
CA ILE A 296 0.02 3.71 -7.67
C ILE A 296 0.96 4.72 -8.31
N ASP A 297 1.39 4.44 -9.55
CA ASP A 297 2.14 5.37 -10.39
C ASP A 297 1.22 5.88 -11.50
N GLY A 298 0.69 7.09 -11.33
CA GLY A 298 -0.22 7.74 -12.27
C GLY A 298 -1.58 8.09 -11.71
N SER A 299 -2.60 8.18 -12.56
CA SER A 299 -3.94 8.61 -12.17
C SER A 299 -4.90 7.44 -11.97
N PRO A 300 -5.84 7.54 -11.00
CA PRO A 300 -6.95 6.61 -10.89
C PRO A 300 -7.74 6.47 -12.21
N GLU A 301 -8.28 5.28 -12.47
CA GLU A 301 -8.93 4.97 -13.75
C GLU A 301 -10.11 5.89 -14.06
N VAL A 302 -10.90 6.24 -13.06
CA VAL A 302 -12.13 7.04 -13.22
C VAL A 302 -11.94 8.52 -12.89
N ASP A 303 -10.87 8.91 -12.21
CA ASP A 303 -10.53 10.31 -11.96
C ASP A 303 -9.08 10.66 -12.37
N PRO A 304 -8.87 11.02 -13.63
CA PRO A 304 -7.55 11.40 -14.11
C PRO A 304 -7.09 12.79 -13.64
N SER A 305 -7.84 13.49 -12.82
CA SER A 305 -7.45 14.80 -12.27
C SER A 305 -6.49 14.68 -11.10
N VAL A 306 -6.48 13.53 -10.43
CA VAL A 306 -5.50 13.18 -9.39
C VAL A 306 -4.34 12.45 -10.06
N GLU A 307 -3.11 12.84 -9.77
CA GLU A 307 -1.89 12.15 -10.20
C GLU A 307 -1.17 11.66 -8.95
N MET A 308 -1.16 10.36 -8.76
CA MET A 308 -0.54 9.69 -7.62
C MET A 308 0.93 9.37 -7.96
N GLU A 309 1.79 9.56 -7.00
CA GLU A 309 3.21 9.20 -7.12
C GLU A 309 3.45 7.88 -6.38
N PRO A 310 4.33 7.01 -6.89
CA PRO A 310 4.53 5.68 -6.30
C PRO A 310 5.28 5.72 -4.94
N ASP A 311 5.64 6.88 -4.46
CA ASP A 311 6.26 7.14 -3.17
C ASP A 311 5.40 8.00 -2.23
N TRP A 312 4.12 8.18 -2.56
CA TRP A 312 3.19 8.80 -1.62
C TRP A 312 3.20 8.05 -0.29
N GLY A 313 3.32 8.83 0.79
CA GLY A 313 3.17 8.31 2.13
C GLY A 313 1.70 8.27 2.57
N TYR A 314 1.49 7.79 3.77
CA TYR A 314 0.18 7.68 4.38
C TYR A 314 -0.59 9.02 4.38
N VAL A 315 0.05 10.09 4.81
CA VAL A 315 -0.58 11.42 4.91
C VAL A 315 -0.92 12.00 3.54
N GLU A 316 -0.09 11.76 2.51
CA GLU A 316 -0.37 12.18 1.14
C GLU A 316 -1.61 11.48 0.58
N HIS A 317 -1.77 10.16 0.76
CA HIS A 317 -2.98 9.44 0.35
C HIS A 317 -4.24 10.06 0.96
N PHE A 318 -4.17 10.49 2.22
CA PHE A 318 -5.32 11.10 2.87
C PHE A 318 -5.56 12.54 2.41
N ARG A 319 -4.56 13.40 2.42
CA ARG A 319 -4.74 14.83 2.12
C ARG A 319 -4.97 15.14 0.66
N GLU A 320 -4.33 14.37 -0.23
CA GLU A 320 -4.44 14.62 -1.68
C GLU A 320 -5.59 13.83 -2.33
N LEU A 321 -6.10 12.77 -1.68
CA LEU A 321 -7.16 11.93 -2.24
C LEU A 321 -8.35 11.76 -1.29
N ASN A 322 -8.17 11.13 -0.12
CA ASN A 322 -9.29 10.70 0.72
C ASN A 322 -10.12 11.86 1.29
N LEU A 323 -9.47 12.88 1.85
CA LEU A 323 -10.17 14.03 2.45
C LEU A 323 -10.93 14.84 1.40
N PRO A 324 -10.37 15.22 0.23
CA PRO A 324 -11.12 15.88 -0.84
C PRO A 324 -12.32 15.06 -1.34
N THR A 325 -12.14 13.75 -1.45
CA THR A 325 -13.23 12.82 -1.81
C THR A 325 -14.34 12.83 -0.75
N LEU A 326 -13.98 12.73 0.53
CA LEU A 326 -14.95 12.77 1.63
C LEU A 326 -15.66 14.13 1.73
N GLU A 327 -14.96 15.26 1.55
CA GLU A 327 -15.59 16.60 1.52
C GLU A 327 -16.69 16.66 0.45
N THR A 328 -16.40 16.11 -0.73
CA THR A 328 -17.36 16.08 -1.84
C THR A 328 -18.51 15.11 -1.56
N ALA A 329 -18.22 13.88 -1.18
CA ALA A 329 -19.20 12.82 -0.96
C ALA A 329 -20.15 13.12 0.19
N LEU A 330 -19.65 13.72 1.28
CA LEU A 330 -20.43 14.11 2.46
C LEU A 330 -21.05 15.52 2.35
N ARG A 331 -20.80 16.25 1.25
CA ARG A 331 -21.24 17.63 1.05
C ARG A 331 -20.80 18.57 2.19
N ALA A 332 -19.52 18.50 2.53
CA ALA A 332 -18.90 19.27 3.61
C ALA A 332 -18.29 20.61 3.14
N GLU A 333 -18.65 21.11 1.95
CA GLU A 333 -18.12 22.33 1.34
C GLU A 333 -18.43 23.64 2.10
#